data_b41aa1d87caf035d4bf56bea16b48a98
#
_entry.id   b41aa1d87caf035d4bf56bea16b48a98
#
_cell.length_a   1.000
_cell.length_b   1.000
_cell.length_c   1.000
_cell.angle_alpha   90.00
_cell.angle_beta   90.00
_cell.angle_gamma   90.00
#
_symmetry.space_group_name_H-M   'P 1'
#
loop_
_entity.id
_entity.type
_entity.pdbx_description
1 polymer ?
#
loop_
_entity_poly.entity_id
_entity_poly.type
_entity_poly.pdbx_seq_one_letter_code
_entity_poly.pdbx_strand_id
1 'polypeptide(L)'
;MGIAQDIVERVDQLSRISSEAGRITRIFLTPEHRRAADLVLGWMREAGMDARLDAIGNAVGRYEGATPTMPCLMLGSHYDTVRNAGKWDGPLGLVTAISCVAEFGAYPPDRRICLGRA
;
A
#
# COMPACT_ATOMS: atom_id res chain seq x y z
N MET A 1 10.06 16.73 -0.79
CA MET A 1 9.24 16.63 0.43
C MET A 1 9.76 15.52 1.33
N GLY A 2 9.54 15.60 2.63
CA GLY A 2 9.93 14.54 3.55
C GLY A 2 8.95 13.36 3.50
N ILE A 3 9.43 12.19 3.94
CA ILE A 3 8.65 10.95 3.96
C ILE A 3 7.30 11.09 4.71
N ALA A 4 7.29 11.83 5.82
CA ALA A 4 6.05 12.04 6.58
C ALA A 4 5.00 12.81 5.77
N GLN A 5 5.41 13.81 5.01
CA GLN A 5 4.52 14.57 4.15
C GLN A 5 3.96 13.70 3.02
N ASP A 6 4.78 12.89 2.40
CA ASP A 6 4.36 11.96 1.35
C ASP A 6 3.33 10.95 1.88
N ILE A 7 3.51 10.45 3.11
CA ILE A 7 2.56 9.54 3.75
C ILE A 7 1.20 10.23 3.93
N VAL A 8 1.19 11.44 4.46
CA VAL A 8 -0.04 12.21 4.67
C VAL A 8 -0.77 12.43 3.34
N GLU A 9 -0.05 12.85 2.30
CA GLU A 9 -0.64 13.11 0.99
C GLU A 9 -1.24 11.86 0.35
N ARG A 10 -0.57 10.72 0.47
CA ARG A 10 -1.07 9.44 -0.05
C ARG A 10 -2.30 8.95 0.71
N VAL A 11 -2.32 9.11 2.03
CA VAL A 11 -3.51 8.82 2.84
C VAL A 11 -4.67 9.73 2.42
N ASP A 12 -4.42 11.01 2.18
CA ASP A 12 -5.44 11.94 1.69
C ASP A 12 -5.94 11.56 0.29
N GLN A 13 -5.08 11.11 -0.61
CA GLN A 13 -5.48 10.61 -1.91
C GLN A 13 -6.42 9.41 -1.80
N LEU A 14 -6.10 8.42 -0.96
CA LEU A 14 -6.97 7.27 -0.69
C LEU A 14 -8.30 7.70 -0.09
N SER A 15 -8.31 8.70 0.79
CA SER A 15 -9.53 9.17 1.45
C SER A 15 -10.57 9.74 0.47
N ARG A 16 -10.14 10.16 -0.72
CA ARG A 16 -11.02 10.68 -1.78
C ARG A 16 -11.69 9.57 -2.59
N ILE A 17 -11.25 8.33 -2.45
CA ILE A 17 -11.85 7.18 -3.14
C ILE A 17 -12.91 6.58 -2.23
N SER A 18 -14.16 6.92 -2.48
CA SER A 18 -15.31 6.55 -1.66
C SER A 18 -16.56 6.36 -2.51
N SER A 19 -17.43 5.45 -2.10
CA SER A 19 -18.76 5.27 -2.72
C SER A 19 -19.79 6.26 -2.22
N GLU A 20 -19.46 7.06 -1.20
CA GLU A 20 -20.35 8.05 -0.59
C GLU A 20 -19.70 9.43 -0.56
N ALA A 21 -20.46 10.45 -0.91
CA ALA A 21 -20.01 11.85 -0.78
C ALA A 21 -19.90 12.24 0.71
N GLY A 22 -18.83 12.96 1.08
CA GLY A 22 -18.63 13.45 2.44
C GLY A 22 -18.28 12.40 3.49
N ARG A 23 -18.07 11.16 3.08
CA ARG A 23 -17.71 10.02 3.95
C ARG A 23 -16.66 9.15 3.26
N ILE A 24 -15.98 8.32 4.03
CA ILE A 24 -15.05 7.33 3.48
C ILE A 24 -15.70 5.96 3.64
N THR A 25 -16.22 5.44 2.53
CA THR A 25 -16.79 4.09 2.44
C THR A 25 -16.21 3.41 1.21
N ARG A 26 -15.38 2.40 1.43
CA ARG A 26 -14.67 1.66 0.39
C ARG A 26 -14.69 0.18 0.71
N ILE A 27 -15.85 -0.41 0.50
CA ILE A 27 -16.09 -1.80 0.84
C ILE A 27 -15.31 -2.73 -0.09
N PHE A 28 -14.85 -3.84 0.46
CA PHE A 28 -14.13 -4.90 -0.25
C PHE A 28 -14.87 -5.34 -1.52
N LEU A 29 -14.12 -5.48 -2.61
CA LEU A 29 -14.58 -5.90 -3.94
C LEU A 29 -15.58 -4.97 -4.63
N THR A 30 -15.63 -3.71 -4.24
CA THR A 30 -16.38 -2.67 -4.96
C THR A 30 -15.52 -2.02 -6.04
N PRO A 31 -16.10 -1.25 -6.99
CA PRO A 31 -15.31 -0.45 -7.95
C PRO A 31 -14.37 0.54 -7.27
N GLU A 32 -14.77 1.12 -6.15
CA GLU A 32 -13.93 2.02 -5.35
C GLU A 32 -12.74 1.29 -4.73
N HIS A 33 -12.94 0.08 -4.24
CA HIS A 33 -11.87 -0.78 -3.74
C HIS A 33 -10.85 -1.07 -4.85
N ARG A 34 -11.30 -1.36 -6.07
CA ARG A 34 -10.43 -1.58 -7.23
C ARG A 34 -9.64 -0.32 -7.60
N ARG A 35 -10.25 0.86 -7.58
CA ARG A 35 -9.52 2.11 -7.83
C ARG A 35 -8.45 2.38 -6.79
N ALA A 36 -8.75 2.11 -5.52
CA ALA A 36 -7.76 2.19 -4.45
C ALA A 36 -6.63 1.19 -4.66
N ALA A 37 -6.93 -0.04 -5.06
CA ALA A 37 -5.94 -1.05 -5.39
C ALA A 37 -4.99 -0.58 -6.49
N ASP A 38 -5.52 -0.02 -7.57
CA ASP A 38 -4.71 0.49 -8.69
C ASP A 38 -3.76 1.60 -8.25
N LEU A 39 -4.21 2.50 -7.38
CA LEU A 39 -3.38 3.56 -6.81
C LEU A 39 -2.25 2.98 -5.94
N VAL A 40 -2.58 2.04 -5.06
CA VAL A 40 -1.61 1.35 -4.19
C VAL A 40 -0.57 0.58 -5.02
N LEU A 41 -0.99 -0.15 -6.03
CA LEU A 41 -0.08 -0.86 -6.93
C LEU A 41 0.88 0.10 -7.64
N GLY A 42 0.40 1.28 -8.05
CA GLY A 42 1.25 2.32 -8.62
C GLY A 42 2.35 2.76 -7.65
N TRP A 43 2.03 3.03 -6.41
CA TRP A 43 3.02 3.40 -5.39
C TRP A 43 4.00 2.28 -5.08
N MET A 44 3.54 1.03 -5.05
CA MET A 44 4.44 -0.12 -4.87
C MET A 44 5.47 -0.19 -6.00
N ARG A 45 5.04 0.00 -7.25
CA ARG A 45 5.93 0.01 -8.42
C ARG A 45 6.91 1.18 -8.39
N GLU A 46 6.45 2.37 -8.01
CA GLU A 46 7.33 3.54 -7.81
C GLU A 46 8.40 3.28 -6.74
N ALA A 47 8.08 2.49 -5.72
CA ALA A 47 9.03 2.08 -4.68
C ALA A 47 9.99 0.96 -5.13
N GLY A 48 9.89 0.50 -6.38
CA GLY A 48 10.76 -0.55 -6.92
C GLY A 48 10.28 -1.97 -6.67
N MET A 49 9.03 -2.16 -6.26
CA MET A 49 8.45 -3.48 -6.06
C MET A 49 7.87 -4.06 -7.34
N ASP A 50 7.92 -5.39 -7.45
CA ASP A 50 7.06 -6.15 -8.34
C ASP A 50 5.67 -6.25 -7.67
N ALA A 51 4.65 -5.64 -8.28
CA ALA A 51 3.35 -5.46 -7.65
C ALA A 51 2.22 -6.02 -8.51
N ARG A 52 1.30 -6.74 -7.88
CA ARG A 52 0.15 -7.37 -8.53
C ARG A 52 -1.06 -7.45 -7.59
N LEU A 53 -2.24 -7.60 -8.16
CA LEU A 53 -3.41 -8.09 -7.43
C LEU A 53 -3.38 -9.62 -7.43
N ASP A 54 -3.69 -10.21 -6.29
CA ASP A 54 -3.92 -11.64 -6.21
C ASP A 54 -5.37 -12.01 -6.60
N ALA A 55 -5.71 -13.30 -6.54
CA ALA A 55 -7.00 -13.80 -6.99
C ALA A 55 -8.20 -13.31 -6.16
N ILE A 56 -7.96 -12.80 -4.95
CA ILE A 56 -9.02 -12.30 -4.06
C ILE A 56 -8.97 -10.77 -3.86
N GLY A 57 -8.15 -10.07 -4.66
CA GLY A 57 -8.11 -8.61 -4.67
C GLY A 57 -7.13 -7.99 -3.69
N ASN A 58 -6.18 -8.74 -3.10
CA ASN A 58 -5.10 -8.15 -2.34
C ASN A 58 -4.05 -7.51 -3.26
N ALA A 59 -3.60 -6.33 -2.93
CA ALA A 59 -2.42 -5.74 -3.55
C ALA A 59 -1.17 -6.32 -2.87
N VAL A 60 -0.32 -6.96 -3.66
CA VAL A 60 0.90 -7.62 -3.19
C VAL A 60 2.10 -7.00 -3.89
N GLY A 61 2.99 -6.39 -3.12
CA GLY A 61 4.26 -5.87 -3.61
C GLY A 61 5.42 -6.70 -3.05
N ARG A 62 6.37 -7.07 -3.91
CA ARG A 62 7.57 -7.77 -3.52
C ARG A 62 8.80 -6.97 -3.93
N TYR A 63 9.64 -6.69 -2.95
CA TYR A 63 10.96 -6.10 -3.15
C TYR A 63 12.02 -7.17 -2.98
N GLU A 64 12.69 -7.52 -4.07
CA GLU A 64 13.72 -8.58 -4.05
C GLU A 64 15.00 -8.06 -3.39
N GLY A 65 15.62 -8.94 -2.60
CA GLY A 65 16.92 -8.65 -2.03
C GLY A 65 18.07 -9.28 -2.83
N ALA A 66 19.22 -9.46 -2.15
CA ALA A 66 20.46 -9.89 -2.78
C ALA A 66 20.41 -11.33 -3.32
N THR A 67 19.66 -12.25 -2.70
CA THR A 67 19.53 -13.65 -3.15
C THR A 67 18.08 -14.15 -3.03
N PRO A 68 17.63 -15.08 -3.90
CA PRO A 68 16.25 -15.59 -3.86
C PRO A 68 15.90 -16.39 -2.61
N THR A 69 16.90 -16.88 -1.89
CA THR A 69 16.73 -17.79 -0.74
C THR A 69 16.74 -17.11 0.62
N MET A 70 16.92 -15.80 0.67
CA MET A 70 16.89 -15.07 1.94
C MET A 70 15.49 -15.08 2.56
N PRO A 71 15.39 -15.05 3.90
CA PRO A 71 14.11 -14.86 4.57
C PRO A 71 13.41 -13.58 4.13
N CYS A 72 12.08 -13.62 4.09
CA CYS A 72 11.23 -12.49 3.72
C CYS A 72 10.59 -11.87 4.98
N LEU A 73 10.73 -10.56 5.15
CA LEU A 73 9.94 -9.81 6.10
C LEU A 73 8.64 -9.39 5.43
N MET A 74 7.50 -9.79 6.01
CA MET A 74 6.18 -9.42 5.50
C MET A 74 5.60 -8.28 6.35
N LEU A 75 5.18 -7.21 5.69
CA LEU A 75 4.41 -6.11 6.27
C LEU A 75 3.02 -6.12 5.63
N GLY A 76 1.99 -5.83 6.41
CA GLY A 76 0.64 -5.84 5.89
C GLY A 76 -0.28 -4.88 6.63
N SER A 77 -1.25 -4.35 5.91
CA SER A 77 -2.37 -3.57 6.41
C SER A 77 -3.53 -3.74 5.42
N HIS A 78 -4.49 -2.83 5.39
CA HIS A 78 -5.63 -2.91 4.47
C HIS A 78 -5.94 -1.55 3.85
N TYR A 79 -6.63 -1.56 2.70
CA TYR A 79 -7.11 -0.36 2.02
C TYR A 79 -8.63 -0.35 1.80
N ASP A 80 -9.32 -1.45 2.09
CA ASP A 80 -10.76 -1.43 2.26
C ASP A 80 -11.16 -0.75 3.57
N THR A 81 -12.40 -0.32 3.67
CA THR A 81 -12.92 0.33 4.87
C THR A 81 -14.26 -0.26 5.29
N VAL A 82 -14.62 -0.04 6.54
CA VAL A 82 -16.01 -0.10 6.96
C VAL A 82 -16.77 1.11 6.41
N ARG A 83 -18.07 1.11 6.56
CA ARG A 83 -18.90 2.28 6.20
C ARG A 83 -18.56 3.47 7.11
N ASN A 84 -18.39 4.64 6.51
CA ASN A 84 -18.08 5.89 7.21
C ASN A 84 -16.83 5.77 8.11
N ALA A 85 -15.74 5.33 7.53
CA ALA A 85 -14.47 5.11 8.22
C ALA A 85 -13.64 6.37 8.40
N GLY A 86 -12.67 6.29 9.31
CA GLY A 86 -11.58 7.27 9.40
C GLY A 86 -10.51 7.02 8.33
N LYS A 87 -9.87 8.08 7.84
CA LYS A 87 -8.91 7.97 6.73
C LYS A 87 -7.62 7.25 7.08
N TRP A 88 -7.28 7.17 8.36
CA TRP A 88 -6.04 6.55 8.83
C TRP A 88 -6.15 5.05 9.06
N ASP A 89 -7.36 4.55 9.24
CA ASP A 89 -7.63 3.16 9.58
C ASP A 89 -7.38 2.24 8.38
N GLY A 90 -6.27 1.56 8.41
CA GLY A 90 -5.73 0.74 7.33
C GLY A 90 -4.71 1.47 6.47
N PRO A 91 -5.08 2.56 5.76
CA PRO A 91 -4.17 3.26 4.87
C PRO A 91 -2.87 3.75 5.50
N LEU A 92 -2.88 4.19 6.76
CA LEU A 92 -1.65 4.64 7.40
C LEU A 92 -0.59 3.54 7.43
N GLY A 93 -0.94 2.35 7.89
CA GLY A 93 -0.02 1.22 7.95
C GLY A 93 0.50 0.81 6.56
N LEU A 94 -0.40 0.76 5.59
CA LEU A 94 -0.07 0.39 4.22
C LEU A 94 0.89 1.40 3.56
N VAL A 95 0.55 2.68 3.61
CA VAL A 95 1.35 3.73 2.98
C VAL A 95 2.71 3.86 3.67
N THR A 96 2.74 3.77 5.01
CA THR A 96 4.00 3.78 5.77
C THR A 96 4.91 2.64 5.32
N ALA A 97 4.38 1.43 5.18
CA ALA A 97 5.16 0.27 4.75
C ALA A 97 5.74 0.48 3.34
N ILE A 98 4.94 0.97 2.38
CA ILE A 98 5.41 1.29 1.02
C ILE A 98 6.51 2.36 1.05
N SER A 99 6.32 3.40 1.86
CA SER A 99 7.31 4.48 2.00
C SER A 99 8.62 4.00 2.60
N CYS A 100 8.57 3.07 3.56
CA CYS A 100 9.77 2.44 4.11
C CYS A 100 10.54 1.65 3.03
N VAL A 101 9.84 0.91 2.16
CA VAL A 101 10.50 0.20 1.06
C VAL A 101 11.17 1.17 0.10
N ALA A 102 10.51 2.27 -0.24
CA ALA A 102 11.09 3.31 -1.09
C ALA A 102 12.38 3.89 -0.49
N GLU A 103 12.40 4.14 0.82
CA GLU A 103 13.61 4.60 1.52
C GLU A 103 14.72 3.54 1.52
N PHE A 104 14.38 2.28 1.75
CA PHE A 104 15.35 1.19 1.70
C PHE A 104 15.91 0.96 0.29
N GLY A 105 15.16 1.22 -0.76
CA GLY A 105 15.62 1.15 -2.13
C GLY A 105 16.74 2.15 -2.46
N ALA A 106 16.88 3.21 -1.68
CA ALA A 106 17.96 4.18 -1.77
C ALA A 106 19.28 3.69 -1.09
N TYR A 107 19.26 2.57 -0.38
CA TYR A 107 20.41 1.96 0.33
C TYR A 107 20.76 0.59 -0.27
N PRO A 108 22.01 0.10 -0.07
CA PRO A 108 22.46 -1.12 -0.73
C PRO A 108 21.73 -2.41 -0.30
N PRO A 109 21.83 -3.50 -1.11
CA PRO A 109 20.84 -4.55 -1.29
C PRO A 109 20.77 -5.67 -0.24
N ASP A 110 21.31 -5.52 0.94
CA ASP A 110 21.37 -6.58 1.95
C ASP A 110 20.09 -6.72 2.81
N ARG A 111 19.03 -5.99 2.48
CA ARG A 111 17.77 -6.04 3.26
C ARG A 111 16.57 -6.31 2.35
N ARG A 112 15.72 -7.24 2.75
CA ARG A 112 14.51 -7.64 2.04
C ARG A 112 13.25 -7.31 2.82
N ILE A 113 12.30 -6.72 2.13
CA ILE A 113 10.97 -6.48 2.66
C ILE A 113 9.95 -6.97 1.63
N CYS A 114 9.06 -7.87 2.05
CA CYS A 114 7.87 -8.23 1.29
C CYS A 114 6.68 -7.49 1.88
N LEU A 115 5.98 -6.72 1.06
CA LEU A 115 4.71 -6.14 1.43
C LEU A 115 3.58 -7.01 0.90
N GLY A 116 2.78 -7.53 1.77
CA GLY A 116 1.62 -8.33 1.41
C GLY A 116 0.42 -8.04 2.30
N ARG A 117 -0.68 -7.99 1.67
CA ARG A 117 -2.09 -7.91 2.06
C ARG A 117 -2.68 -6.52 2.16
N ALA A 118 -3.63 -6.34 1.33
CA ALA A 118 -4.74 -5.43 1.50
C ALA A 118 -5.76 -6.04 2.44
#